data_e5878e5cc945f5eab2ea687e20ee1d2d
#
_entry.id   e5878e5cc945f5eab2ea687e20ee1d2d
#
_cell.length_a   1.000
_cell.length_b   1.000
_cell.length_c   1.000
_cell.angle_alpha   90.00
_cell.angle_beta   90.00
_cell.angle_gamma   90.00
#
_symmetry.space_group_name_H-M   'P 1'
#
loop_
_entity.id
_entity.type
_entity.pdbx_description
1 polymer ?
#
loop_
_entity_poly.entity_id
_entity_poly.type
_entity_poly.pdbx_seq_one_letter_code
_entity_poly.pdbx_strand_id
1 'polypeptide(L)'
;MYQVGIDIGSSAAKTVVLRDGEVWKTMEMATGFSSRKTSEEIYHWLEKEQVTHEKSWYGATGYGRVSVPYADKVITEITCHGKGAWKLFGKDGVVIDIGGQDTKGIVLKNGRVMKFVMNDKCSAGTGKFLEVMTNRLGLTQKELSQLASKGDGVTISSMCTVFAESEVISLIGKGTSREDIAYGVVESVAV
;
A
#
# COMPACT_ATOMS: atom_id res chain seq x y z
N MET A 1 -24.00 -12.61 9.80
CA MET A 1 -22.93 -13.37 9.11
C MET A 1 -21.81 -12.41 8.85
N TYR A 2 -20.57 -12.77 9.17
CA TYR A 2 -19.43 -11.91 8.91
C TYR A 2 -18.82 -12.20 7.54
N GLN A 3 -18.19 -11.16 6.95
CA GLN A 3 -17.37 -11.29 5.74
C GLN A 3 -16.01 -10.68 6.09
N VAL A 4 -14.96 -11.45 5.90
CA VAL A 4 -13.61 -11.06 6.27
C VAL A 4 -12.76 -10.94 5.02
N GLY A 5 -12.17 -9.77 4.81
CA GLY A 5 -11.18 -9.53 3.78
C GLY A 5 -9.80 -9.43 4.43
N ILE A 6 -8.85 -10.22 3.96
CA ILE A 6 -7.47 -10.28 4.46
C ILE A 6 -6.53 -9.94 3.30
N ASP A 7 -5.86 -8.82 3.41
CA ASP A 7 -4.81 -8.40 2.48
C ASP A 7 -3.45 -8.51 3.19
N ILE A 8 -2.65 -9.49 2.80
CA ILE A 8 -1.27 -9.61 3.27
C ILE A 8 -0.36 -9.03 2.19
N GLY A 9 -0.12 -7.72 2.28
CA GLY A 9 0.79 -7.00 1.39
C GLY A 9 2.26 -7.28 1.69
N SER A 10 3.16 -6.72 0.91
CA SER A 10 4.62 -6.85 1.08
C SER A 10 5.15 -6.16 2.34
N SER A 11 4.53 -5.05 2.77
CA SER A 11 4.97 -4.23 3.89
C SER A 11 3.99 -4.26 5.07
N ALA A 12 2.68 -4.26 4.78
CA ALA A 12 1.63 -4.25 5.79
C ALA A 12 0.52 -5.23 5.44
N ALA A 13 -0.03 -5.88 6.47
CA ALA A 13 -1.23 -6.69 6.38
C ALA A 13 -2.42 -5.90 6.92
N LYS A 14 -3.55 -5.98 6.21
CA LYS A 14 -4.78 -5.30 6.56
C LYS A 14 -5.92 -6.29 6.58
N THR A 15 -6.73 -6.24 7.59
CA THR A 15 -7.93 -7.08 7.73
C THR A 15 -9.15 -6.22 7.95
N VAL A 16 -10.20 -6.48 7.20
CA VAL A 16 -11.50 -5.81 7.35
C VAL A 16 -12.55 -6.87 7.63
N VAL A 17 -13.31 -6.67 8.67
CA VAL A 17 -14.48 -7.49 9.01
C VAL A 17 -15.73 -6.69 8.73
N LEU A 18 -16.56 -7.19 7.82
CA LEU A 18 -17.88 -6.66 7.57
C LEU A 18 -18.92 -7.45 8.38
N ARG A 19 -19.89 -6.75 8.93
CA ARG A 19 -21.10 -7.31 9.52
C ARG A 19 -22.30 -6.69 8.82
N ASP A 20 -23.11 -7.53 8.24
CA ASP A 20 -24.32 -7.12 7.50
C ASP A 20 -24.02 -6.08 6.39
N GLY A 21 -22.85 -6.22 5.74
CA GLY A 21 -22.40 -5.36 4.64
C GLY A 21 -21.66 -4.08 5.05
N GLU A 22 -21.63 -3.76 6.34
CA GLU A 22 -20.97 -2.57 6.88
C GLU A 22 -19.65 -2.93 7.57
N VAL A 23 -18.67 -2.00 7.54
CA VAL A 23 -17.39 -2.19 8.22
C VAL A 23 -17.62 -2.22 9.73
N TRP A 24 -17.36 -3.36 10.34
CA TRP A 24 -17.50 -3.54 11.77
C TRP A 24 -16.18 -3.38 12.52
N LYS A 25 -15.09 -4.01 12.02
CA LYS A 25 -13.74 -3.89 12.57
C LYS A 25 -12.69 -3.91 11.49
N THR A 26 -11.55 -3.28 11.80
CA THR A 26 -10.35 -3.31 10.98
C THR A 26 -9.14 -3.61 11.84
N MET A 27 -8.13 -4.24 11.25
CA MET A 27 -6.82 -4.42 11.84
C MET A 27 -5.76 -4.11 10.78
N GLU A 28 -4.70 -3.44 11.21
CA GLU A 28 -3.50 -3.22 10.39
C GLU A 28 -2.26 -3.57 11.21
N MET A 29 -1.31 -4.26 10.56
CA MET A 29 -0.04 -4.64 11.17
C MET A 29 1.05 -4.74 10.11
N ALA A 30 2.31 -4.66 10.51
CA ALA A 30 3.42 -4.95 9.61
C ALA A 30 3.40 -6.43 9.19
N THR A 31 3.63 -6.72 7.91
CA THR A 31 3.70 -8.10 7.42
C THR A 31 4.92 -8.85 8.00
N GLY A 32 5.99 -8.11 8.34
CA GLY A 32 7.21 -8.71 8.86
C GLY A 32 7.89 -9.64 7.86
N PHE A 33 8.69 -10.58 8.37
CA PHE A 33 9.46 -11.50 7.54
C PHE A 33 8.63 -12.67 6.98
N SER A 34 7.55 -13.07 7.66
CA SER A 34 6.80 -14.27 7.34
C SER A 34 5.30 -14.02 7.20
N SER A 35 4.79 -14.04 5.97
CA SER A 35 3.36 -13.94 5.69
C SER A 35 2.53 -15.04 6.39
N ARG A 36 3.13 -16.21 6.64
CA ARG A 36 2.48 -17.30 7.38
C ARG A 36 2.26 -16.91 8.84
N LYS A 37 3.30 -16.39 9.51
CA LYS A 37 3.17 -15.87 10.88
C LYS A 37 2.12 -14.77 10.99
N THR A 38 2.17 -13.84 10.06
CA THR A 38 1.17 -12.76 9.97
C THR A 38 -0.25 -13.32 9.82
N SER A 39 -0.42 -14.34 8.98
CA SER A 39 -1.71 -15.02 8.82
C SER A 39 -2.19 -15.68 10.12
N GLU A 40 -1.29 -16.32 10.88
CA GLU A 40 -1.59 -16.93 12.19
C GLU A 40 -2.00 -15.86 13.22
N GLU A 41 -1.32 -14.72 13.26
CA GLU A 41 -1.66 -13.59 14.15
C GLU A 41 -3.01 -12.97 13.80
N ILE A 42 -3.31 -12.83 12.50
CA ILE A 42 -4.65 -12.38 12.04
C ILE A 42 -5.72 -13.37 12.49
N TYR A 43 -5.48 -14.68 12.33
CA TYR A 43 -6.43 -15.70 12.74
C TYR A 43 -6.73 -15.62 14.24
N HIS A 44 -5.69 -15.52 15.08
CA HIS A 44 -5.85 -15.37 16.52
C HIS A 44 -6.59 -14.09 16.92
N TRP A 45 -6.38 -12.99 16.18
CA TRP A 45 -7.15 -11.78 16.42
C TRP A 45 -8.63 -11.98 16.08
N LEU A 46 -8.94 -12.63 14.95
CA LEU A 46 -10.31 -12.96 14.57
C LEU A 46 -11.00 -13.86 15.59
N GLU A 47 -10.31 -14.86 16.14
CA GLU A 47 -10.83 -15.70 17.22
C GLU A 47 -11.16 -14.92 18.48
N LYS A 48 -10.29 -14.01 18.91
CA LYS A 48 -10.53 -13.11 20.04
C LYS A 48 -11.76 -12.22 19.84
N GLU A 49 -12.00 -11.82 18.60
CA GLU A 49 -13.18 -11.04 18.21
C GLU A 49 -14.44 -11.93 17.99
N GLN A 50 -14.35 -13.23 18.27
CA GLN A 50 -15.44 -14.20 18.08
C GLN A 50 -15.93 -14.30 16.62
N VAL A 51 -15.06 -13.97 15.66
CA VAL A 51 -15.28 -14.14 14.22
C VAL A 51 -14.74 -15.52 13.84
N THR A 52 -15.62 -16.52 13.88
CA THR A 52 -15.25 -17.93 13.61
C THR A 52 -15.68 -18.36 12.22
N HIS A 53 -15.05 -19.37 11.67
CA HIS A 53 -15.34 -19.92 10.33
C HIS A 53 -16.80 -20.34 10.15
N GLU A 54 -17.45 -20.87 11.20
CA GLU A 54 -18.85 -21.28 11.15
C GLU A 54 -19.82 -20.13 10.86
N LYS A 55 -19.43 -18.89 11.20
CA LYS A 55 -20.26 -17.68 11.10
C LYS A 55 -19.77 -16.69 10.06
N SER A 56 -18.69 -17.02 9.34
CA SER A 56 -17.96 -16.06 8.53
C SER A 56 -17.50 -16.67 7.22
N TRP A 57 -17.30 -15.81 6.23
CA TRP A 57 -16.62 -16.11 4.97
C TRP A 57 -15.32 -15.30 4.89
N TYR A 58 -14.24 -15.95 4.44
CA TYR A 58 -12.91 -15.36 4.42
C TYR A 58 -12.36 -15.24 2.99
N GLY A 59 -12.04 -14.03 2.55
CA GLY A 59 -11.34 -13.77 1.31
C GLY A 59 -9.91 -13.31 1.58
N ALA A 60 -8.93 -13.90 0.90
CA ALA A 60 -7.54 -13.50 1.01
C ALA A 60 -7.02 -12.88 -0.29
N THR A 61 -6.20 -11.82 -0.15
CA THR A 61 -5.54 -11.11 -1.23
C THR A 61 -4.14 -10.65 -0.82
N GLY A 62 -3.47 -9.91 -1.69
CA GLY A 62 -2.11 -9.41 -1.49
C GLY A 62 -1.03 -10.42 -1.83
N TYR A 63 0.20 -10.05 -1.56
CA TYR A 63 1.39 -10.85 -1.86
C TYR A 63 1.40 -12.17 -1.09
N GLY A 64 1.00 -12.12 0.18
CA GLY A 64 0.94 -13.26 1.09
C GLY A 64 -0.36 -14.06 1.05
N ARG A 65 -1.28 -13.82 0.11
CA ARG A 65 -2.60 -14.47 0.03
C ARG A 65 -2.58 -16.00 0.07
N VAL A 66 -1.51 -16.59 -0.46
CA VAL A 66 -1.32 -18.07 -0.46
C VAL A 66 -0.95 -18.62 0.91
N SER A 67 -0.57 -17.76 1.84
CA SER A 67 -0.22 -18.10 3.22
C SER A 67 -1.40 -18.03 4.19
N VAL A 68 -2.63 -17.88 3.69
CA VAL A 68 -3.87 -17.84 4.48
C VAL A 68 -4.64 -19.16 4.29
N PRO A 69 -4.31 -20.24 5.03
CA PRO A 69 -4.88 -21.58 4.78
C PRO A 69 -6.36 -21.67 5.12
N TYR A 70 -6.87 -20.75 5.91
CA TYR A 70 -8.26 -20.67 6.34
C TYR A 70 -9.12 -19.74 5.44
N ALA A 71 -8.59 -19.25 4.32
CA ALA A 71 -9.37 -18.47 3.37
C ALA A 71 -10.27 -19.39 2.52
N ASP A 72 -11.55 -19.06 2.44
CA ASP A 72 -12.51 -19.72 1.54
C ASP A 72 -12.20 -19.41 0.07
N LYS A 73 -11.63 -18.23 -0.19
CA LYS A 73 -11.25 -17.80 -1.54
C LYS A 73 -10.03 -16.91 -1.55
N VAL A 74 -9.14 -17.22 -2.48
CA VAL A 74 -8.00 -16.36 -2.82
C VAL A 74 -8.37 -15.53 -4.05
N ILE A 75 -8.20 -14.21 -3.95
CA ILE A 75 -8.59 -13.24 -4.98
C ILE A 75 -7.37 -12.38 -5.32
N THR A 76 -7.22 -12.01 -6.59
CA THR A 76 -6.10 -11.15 -6.99
C THR A 76 -6.28 -9.73 -6.44
N GLU A 77 -5.18 -9.12 -6.05
CA GLU A 77 -5.13 -7.78 -5.51
C GLU A 77 -5.77 -6.74 -6.43
N ILE A 78 -5.47 -6.81 -7.74
CA ILE A 78 -6.06 -5.93 -8.75
C ILE A 78 -7.59 -6.00 -8.74
N THR A 79 -8.15 -7.20 -8.60
CA THR A 79 -9.61 -7.39 -8.51
C THR A 79 -10.17 -6.77 -7.24
N CYS A 80 -9.49 -6.96 -6.11
CA CYS A 80 -9.91 -6.42 -4.82
C CYS A 80 -9.85 -4.88 -4.82
N HIS A 81 -8.74 -4.28 -5.30
CA HIS A 81 -8.59 -2.83 -5.41
C HIS A 81 -9.62 -2.22 -6.35
N GLY A 82 -9.86 -2.84 -7.51
CA GLY A 82 -10.90 -2.39 -8.44
C GLY A 82 -12.30 -2.42 -7.82
N LYS A 83 -12.64 -3.48 -7.10
CA LYS A 83 -13.93 -3.60 -6.40
C LYS A 83 -14.05 -2.62 -5.24
N GLY A 84 -12.99 -2.45 -4.46
CA GLY A 84 -12.94 -1.49 -3.35
C GLY A 84 -13.12 -0.06 -3.84
N ALA A 85 -12.37 0.35 -4.87
CA ALA A 85 -12.49 1.66 -5.48
C ALA A 85 -13.90 1.92 -6.04
N TRP A 86 -14.50 0.93 -6.71
CA TRP A 86 -15.88 1.05 -7.18
C TRP A 86 -16.87 1.21 -6.02
N LYS A 87 -16.71 0.47 -4.93
CA LYS A 87 -17.57 0.59 -3.73
C LYS A 87 -17.46 1.97 -3.11
N LEU A 88 -16.26 2.58 -3.10
CA LEU A 88 -16.01 3.89 -2.49
C LEU A 88 -16.46 5.06 -3.36
N PHE A 89 -16.23 4.99 -4.66
CA PHE A 89 -16.42 6.15 -5.56
C PHE A 89 -17.62 6.04 -6.50
N GLY A 90 -18.11 4.82 -6.78
CA GLY A 90 -19.32 4.58 -7.58
C GLY A 90 -19.25 5.03 -9.02
N LYS A 91 -18.04 5.23 -9.60
CA LYS A 91 -17.88 5.80 -10.95
C LYS A 91 -16.71 5.16 -11.71
N ASP A 92 -16.80 5.25 -13.03
CA ASP A 92 -15.73 4.84 -13.95
C ASP A 92 -14.52 5.78 -13.81
N GLY A 93 -13.34 5.24 -14.09
CA GLY A 93 -12.10 6.01 -14.01
C GLY A 93 -10.85 5.16 -13.97
N VAL A 94 -9.75 5.80 -13.62
CA VAL A 94 -8.46 5.14 -13.38
C VAL A 94 -8.14 5.22 -11.90
N VAL A 95 -7.81 4.08 -11.31
CA VAL A 95 -7.26 3.97 -9.96
C VAL A 95 -5.76 3.89 -10.07
N ILE A 96 -5.04 4.77 -9.39
CA ILE A 96 -3.60 4.67 -9.18
C ILE A 96 -3.42 4.12 -7.77
N ASP A 97 -2.84 2.93 -7.68
CA ASP A 97 -2.54 2.23 -6.44
C ASP A 97 -1.03 2.19 -6.26
N ILE A 98 -0.53 2.86 -5.22
CA ILE A 98 0.90 2.90 -4.88
C ILE A 98 1.11 1.99 -3.68
N GLY A 99 1.57 0.78 -3.97
CA GLY A 99 1.88 -0.24 -2.97
C GLY A 99 3.28 -0.09 -2.36
N GLY A 100 3.60 -0.98 -1.41
CA GLY A 100 4.92 -1.01 -0.78
C GLY A 100 6.05 -1.30 -1.77
N GLN A 101 5.85 -2.22 -2.71
CA GLN A 101 6.88 -2.66 -3.68
C GLN A 101 6.44 -2.57 -5.14
N ASP A 102 5.22 -2.18 -5.40
CA ASP A 102 4.67 -2.06 -6.75
C ASP A 102 3.74 -0.86 -6.86
N THR A 103 3.48 -0.44 -8.08
CA THR A 103 2.52 0.62 -8.40
C THR A 103 1.66 0.17 -9.56
N LYS A 104 0.36 0.37 -9.47
CA LYS A 104 -0.62 -0.10 -10.45
C LYS A 104 -1.52 1.03 -10.93
N GLY A 105 -1.74 1.06 -12.25
CA GLY A 105 -2.83 1.82 -12.85
C GLY A 105 -3.94 0.88 -13.27
N ILE A 106 -5.15 1.03 -12.74
CA ILE A 106 -6.29 0.13 -12.95
C ILE A 106 -7.42 0.90 -13.60
N VAL A 107 -7.82 0.52 -14.81
CA VAL A 107 -8.96 1.12 -15.52
C VAL A 107 -10.23 0.41 -15.12
N LEU A 108 -11.18 1.17 -14.55
CA LEU A 108 -12.49 0.69 -14.13
C LEU A 108 -13.58 1.17 -15.08
N LYS A 109 -14.49 0.24 -15.44
CA LYS A 109 -15.70 0.53 -16.18
C LYS A 109 -16.85 -0.35 -15.67
N ASN A 110 -17.96 0.27 -15.31
CA ASN A 110 -19.15 -0.41 -14.76
C ASN A 110 -18.80 -1.38 -13.61
N GLY A 111 -17.91 -0.96 -12.68
CA GLY A 111 -17.47 -1.77 -11.55
C GLY A 111 -16.58 -2.97 -11.89
N ARG A 112 -16.03 -3.01 -13.11
CA ARG A 112 -15.15 -4.08 -13.59
C ARG A 112 -13.78 -3.52 -13.96
N VAL A 113 -12.73 -4.28 -13.67
CA VAL A 113 -11.39 -4.01 -14.16
C VAL A 113 -11.34 -4.36 -15.64
N MET A 114 -11.09 -3.36 -16.48
CA MET A 114 -10.97 -3.52 -17.93
C MET A 114 -9.53 -3.74 -18.38
N LYS A 115 -8.62 -3.01 -17.78
CA LYS A 115 -7.19 -3.05 -18.08
C LYS A 115 -6.42 -2.63 -16.84
N PHE A 116 -5.21 -3.11 -16.71
CA PHE A 116 -4.25 -2.59 -15.74
C PHE A 116 -2.85 -2.55 -16.33
N VAL A 117 -2.02 -1.71 -15.75
CA VAL A 117 -0.57 -1.66 -15.92
C VAL A 117 0.06 -1.72 -14.55
N MET A 118 1.25 -2.29 -14.44
CA MET A 118 1.91 -2.46 -13.15
C MET A 118 3.42 -2.28 -13.32
N ASN A 119 4.02 -1.54 -12.38
CA ASN A 119 5.45 -1.57 -12.11
C ASN A 119 5.68 -2.45 -10.87
N ASP A 120 6.26 -3.62 -11.06
CA ASP A 120 6.60 -4.60 -10.02
C ASP A 120 8.10 -4.96 -10.00
N LYS A 121 8.92 -4.21 -10.76
CA LYS A 121 10.34 -4.51 -10.94
C LYS A 121 11.27 -3.42 -10.45
N CYS A 122 10.76 -2.19 -10.33
CA CYS A 122 11.55 -1.04 -9.91
C CYS A 122 10.89 -0.39 -8.70
N SER A 123 11.69 -0.10 -7.66
CA SER A 123 11.19 0.60 -6.47
C SER A 123 10.86 2.07 -6.71
N ALA A 124 11.33 2.67 -7.81
CA ALA A 124 10.94 4.03 -8.20
C ALA A 124 9.41 4.12 -8.35
N GLY A 125 8.83 5.19 -7.82
CA GLY A 125 7.38 5.38 -7.85
C GLY A 125 6.58 4.44 -6.94
N THR A 126 7.22 3.80 -5.96
CA THR A 126 6.58 2.91 -4.98
C THR A 126 6.78 3.39 -3.55
N GLY A 127 6.06 2.80 -2.60
CA GLY A 127 6.26 3.07 -1.18
C GLY A 127 7.68 2.78 -0.69
N LYS A 128 8.39 1.82 -1.32
CA LYS A 128 9.79 1.51 -0.98
C LYS A 128 10.74 2.65 -1.33
N PHE A 129 10.49 3.36 -2.43
CA PHE A 129 11.24 4.58 -2.74
C PHE A 129 11.08 5.61 -1.62
N LEU A 130 9.84 5.89 -1.21
CA LEU A 130 9.57 6.84 -0.12
C LEU A 130 10.20 6.40 1.20
N GLU A 131 10.17 5.10 1.52
CA GLU A 131 10.80 4.53 2.71
C GLU A 131 12.32 4.76 2.72
N VAL A 132 13.01 4.53 1.59
CA VAL A 132 14.45 4.79 1.47
C VAL A 132 14.74 6.27 1.70
N MET A 133 13.96 7.16 1.10
CA MET A 133 14.18 8.62 1.23
C MET A 133 13.86 9.12 2.64
N THR A 134 12.79 8.63 3.28
CA THR A 134 12.47 9.00 4.67
C THR A 134 13.57 8.55 5.63
N ASN A 135 14.08 7.32 5.46
CA ASN A 135 15.20 6.82 6.27
C ASN A 135 16.45 7.68 6.10
N ARG A 136 16.78 8.10 4.85
CA ARG A 136 17.92 8.97 4.56
C ARG A 136 17.77 10.34 5.21
N LEU A 137 16.59 10.90 5.23
CA LEU A 137 16.29 12.21 5.80
C LEU A 137 16.06 12.16 7.33
N GLY A 138 15.99 10.98 7.94
CA GLY A 138 15.63 10.81 9.34
C GLY A 138 14.20 11.26 9.63
N LEU A 139 13.25 10.94 8.73
CA LEU A 139 11.85 11.34 8.80
C LEU A 139 10.93 10.12 8.81
N THR A 140 9.74 10.32 9.35
CA THR A 140 8.59 9.46 9.08
C THR A 140 7.92 9.88 7.75
N GLN A 141 7.11 9.00 7.15
CA GLN A 141 6.34 9.36 5.95
C GLN A 141 5.40 10.55 6.18
N LYS A 142 4.84 10.67 7.38
CA LYS A 142 3.99 11.80 7.76
C LYS A 142 4.77 13.11 7.78
N GLU A 143 5.97 13.11 8.36
CA GLU A 143 6.84 14.28 8.38
C GLU A 143 7.34 14.64 6.97
N LEU A 144 7.67 13.64 6.14
CA LEU A 144 8.01 13.89 4.73
C LEU A 144 6.89 14.63 4.02
N SER A 145 5.64 14.17 4.14
CA SER A 145 4.48 14.82 3.52
C SER A 145 4.26 16.25 4.04
N GLN A 146 4.43 16.46 5.34
CA GLN A 146 4.28 17.80 5.96
C GLN A 146 5.37 18.77 5.53
N LEU A 147 6.61 18.32 5.35
CA LEU A 147 7.71 19.14 4.86
C LEU A 147 7.54 19.42 3.37
N ALA A 148 7.24 18.41 2.58
CA ALA A 148 7.01 18.56 1.14
C ALA A 148 5.94 19.60 0.80
N SER A 149 4.89 19.73 1.62
CA SER A 149 3.86 20.75 1.42
C SER A 149 4.34 22.20 1.64
N LYS A 150 5.54 22.40 2.15
CA LYS A 150 6.15 23.71 2.45
C LYS A 150 7.35 24.02 1.58
N GLY A 151 7.87 23.05 0.86
CA GLY A 151 9.02 23.18 -0.02
C GLY A 151 8.64 23.43 -1.47
N ASP A 152 9.61 23.81 -2.27
CA ASP A 152 9.47 23.96 -3.73
C ASP A 152 10.84 23.86 -4.45
N GLY A 153 10.82 23.99 -5.77
CA GLY A 153 11.97 24.28 -6.62
C GLY A 153 13.05 23.20 -6.75
N VAL A 154 13.02 22.13 -5.97
CA VAL A 154 13.96 21.02 -6.09
C VAL A 154 13.38 19.91 -6.93
N THR A 155 14.13 19.46 -7.92
CA THR A 155 13.80 18.31 -8.76
C THR A 155 14.79 17.18 -8.48
N ILE A 156 14.30 15.98 -8.19
CA ILE A 156 15.08 14.76 -8.17
C ILE A 156 15.02 14.16 -9.57
N SER A 157 16.14 14.20 -10.28
CA SER A 157 16.19 13.82 -11.69
C SER A 157 16.38 12.33 -11.92
N SER A 158 16.87 11.61 -10.92
CA SER A 158 17.23 10.21 -11.01
C SER A 158 16.00 9.31 -10.86
N MET A 159 15.67 8.54 -11.87
CA MET A 159 14.61 7.53 -11.81
C MET A 159 14.98 6.37 -10.88
N CYS A 160 16.23 5.92 -10.87
CA CYS A 160 16.69 4.82 -10.02
C CYS A 160 16.79 5.28 -8.56
N THR A 161 16.17 4.55 -7.65
CA THR A 161 16.16 4.83 -6.20
C THR A 161 17.57 5.01 -5.63
N VAL A 162 18.55 4.20 -6.09
CA VAL A 162 19.95 4.29 -5.60
C VAL A 162 20.59 5.60 -6.02
N PHE A 163 20.38 6.04 -7.26
CA PHE A 163 20.92 7.31 -7.74
C PHE A 163 20.16 8.50 -7.16
N ALA A 164 18.86 8.40 -7.00
CA ALA A 164 18.03 9.41 -6.33
C ALA A 164 18.47 9.61 -4.87
N GLU A 165 18.81 8.53 -4.15
CA GLU A 165 19.37 8.61 -2.80
C GLU A 165 20.70 9.37 -2.80
N SER A 166 21.58 9.12 -3.77
CA SER A 166 22.87 9.83 -3.92
C SER A 166 22.66 11.32 -4.24
N GLU A 167 21.64 11.63 -5.05
CA GLU A 167 21.25 13.02 -5.37
C GLU A 167 20.75 13.75 -4.11
N VAL A 168 19.90 13.11 -3.30
CA VAL A 168 19.45 13.64 -2.00
C VAL A 168 20.63 13.92 -1.06
N ILE A 169 21.60 13.00 -0.97
CA ILE A 169 22.81 13.21 -0.16
C ILE A 169 23.58 14.45 -0.65
N SER A 170 23.71 14.62 -1.97
CA SER A 170 24.37 15.79 -2.55
C SER A 170 23.65 17.10 -2.22
N LEU A 171 22.31 17.10 -2.27
CA LEU A 171 21.49 18.27 -1.90
C LEU A 171 21.65 18.63 -0.42
N ILE A 172 21.68 17.64 0.48
CA ILE A 172 21.96 17.85 1.90
C ILE A 172 23.34 18.49 2.07
N GLY A 173 24.36 17.98 1.37
CA GLY A 173 25.74 18.52 1.42
C GLY A 173 25.85 19.96 0.90
N LYS A 174 24.97 20.39 0.00
CA LYS A 174 24.87 21.76 -0.51
C LYS A 174 24.10 22.70 0.42
N GLY A 175 23.52 22.21 1.51
CA GLY A 175 22.74 23.00 2.45
C GLY A 175 21.31 23.30 1.98
N THR A 176 20.78 22.52 1.01
CA THR A 176 19.39 22.64 0.57
C THR A 176 18.44 22.36 1.75
N SER A 177 17.33 23.09 1.85
CA SER A 177 16.38 22.94 2.95
C SER A 177 15.74 21.55 2.95
N ARG A 178 15.35 21.07 4.13
CA ARG A 178 14.66 19.76 4.24
C ARG A 178 13.30 19.79 3.57
N GLU A 179 12.65 20.94 3.56
CA GLU A 179 11.37 21.20 2.93
C GLU A 179 11.46 21.01 1.41
N ASP A 180 12.46 21.63 0.78
CA ASP A 180 12.67 21.57 -0.67
C ASP A 180 13.11 20.18 -1.12
N ILE A 181 13.97 19.51 -0.34
CA ILE A 181 14.36 18.11 -0.62
C ILE A 181 13.12 17.19 -0.51
N ALA A 182 12.31 17.37 0.54
CA ALA A 182 11.09 16.59 0.73
C ALA A 182 10.09 16.81 -0.42
N TYR A 183 9.95 18.05 -0.88
CA TYR A 183 9.15 18.40 -2.06
C TYR A 183 9.64 17.64 -3.29
N GLY A 184 10.93 17.73 -3.63
CA GLY A 184 11.51 17.03 -4.78
C GLY A 184 11.35 15.50 -4.72
N VAL A 185 11.47 14.91 -3.52
CA VAL A 185 11.22 13.47 -3.32
C VAL A 185 9.77 13.09 -3.62
N VAL A 186 8.80 13.86 -3.13
CA VAL A 186 7.37 13.56 -3.36
C VAL A 186 7.01 13.82 -4.82
N GLU A 187 7.48 14.90 -5.42
CA GLU A 187 7.24 15.24 -6.82
C GLU A 187 7.76 14.13 -7.76
N SER A 188 8.94 13.58 -7.49
CA SER A 188 9.54 12.53 -8.32
C SER A 188 8.71 11.23 -8.39
N VAL A 189 7.77 11.03 -7.48
CA VAL A 189 6.82 9.90 -7.52
C VAL A 189 5.60 10.21 -8.40
N ALA A 190 5.28 11.49 -8.58
CA ALA A 190 4.10 11.94 -9.30
C ALA A 190 4.33 12.19 -10.80
N VAL A 191 5.60 12.25 -11.24
CA VAL A 191 6.04 12.45 -12.62
C VAL A 191 6.44 11.12 -13.23
#